data_d52072fb9f737ab9c8056ba0f042d977
#
_entry.id   d52072fb9f737ab9c8056ba0f042d977
#
_cell.length_a   1.000
_cell.length_b   1.000
_cell.length_c   1.000
_cell.angle_alpha   90.00
_cell.angle_beta   90.00
_cell.angle_gamma   90.00
#
_symmetry.space_group_name_H-M   'P 1'
#
loop_
_entity.id
_entity.type
_entity.pdbx_description
1 polymer ?
#
loop_
_entity_poly.entity_id
_entity_poly.type
_entity_poly.pdbx_seq_one_letter_code
_entity_poly.pdbx_strand_id
1 'polypeptide(L)'
;MDKVVKNKLFRRLTIATALSCALTSFSAGAEGNISIAQQFGIGYLILDVVRDRHLIEKQGKQQGLDIKVEWNTLSGATAINEALLSGALDVASAGVPPMLTVWDRTRGRQNVKAIASLGSMPNYLLSNNPSVKTIGDLTEKDRIAVPAAGVGYQSRTLQIETAKLYGAEDFKRFDKISVSLPHPDASAALIAGGSEISAHFSSPPFQYQALENKNVHKILSSYDVLGGPATFNVLYTTQKFHDENPKTYRAFYDALAEAAEIIKADKAAAAETYIRVEKSRLDPALVKRIVEDPEIDFTITPERTYVYAEKLHQLGILKNKADSWKDYFFSEIHDQPGS
;
A
#
# COMPACT_ATOMS: atom_id res chain seq x y z
N MET A 1 15.38 64.27 -55.27
CA MET A 1 15.59 63.77 -53.92
C MET A 1 14.30 63.04 -53.45
N ASP A 2 13.94 61.90 -53.97
CA ASP A 2 12.77 61.16 -53.49
C ASP A 2 12.64 59.77 -54.11
N LYS A 3 13.62 58.89 -53.93
CA LYS A 3 13.53 57.49 -54.33
C LYS A 3 14.30 56.49 -53.39
N VAL A 4 14.91 56.98 -52.32
CA VAL A 4 15.76 56.16 -51.46
C VAL A 4 15.11 55.73 -50.10
N VAL A 5 13.98 56.39 -49.75
CA VAL A 5 13.36 56.22 -48.43
C VAL A 5 12.32 55.04 -48.38
N LYS A 6 11.79 54.58 -49.55
CA LYS A 6 10.72 53.58 -49.56
C LYS A 6 11.20 52.13 -49.45
N ASN A 7 12.49 51.83 -49.63
CA ASN A 7 12.98 50.43 -49.60
C ASN A 7 13.54 49.95 -48.24
N LYS A 8 13.54 50.79 -47.19
CA LYS A 8 14.03 50.34 -45.87
C LYS A 8 12.91 50.00 -44.88
N LEU A 9 11.65 50.33 -45.18
CA LEU A 9 10.52 49.99 -44.33
C LEU A 9 9.92 48.57 -44.61
N PHE A 10 10.05 48.07 -45.85
CA PHE A 10 9.51 46.73 -46.20
C PHE A 10 10.41 45.55 -45.79
N ARG A 11 11.66 45.82 -45.40
CA ARG A 11 12.63 44.78 -45.05
C ARG A 11 12.69 44.51 -43.52
N ARG A 12 11.94 45.25 -42.71
CA ARG A 12 11.86 45.06 -41.25
C ARG A 12 10.58 44.41 -40.75
N LEU A 13 9.60 44.17 -41.64
CA LEU A 13 8.32 43.55 -41.27
C LEU A 13 8.22 42.04 -41.57
N THR A 14 9.24 41.48 -42.23
CA THR A 14 9.22 40.05 -42.60
C THR A 14 10.09 39.14 -41.69
N ILE A 15 10.72 39.72 -40.65
CA ILE A 15 11.55 38.94 -39.70
C ILE A 15 10.85 38.76 -38.34
N ALA A 16 9.74 39.46 -38.09
CA ALA A 16 9.03 39.38 -36.81
C ALA A 16 7.95 38.27 -36.71
N THR A 17 7.66 37.55 -37.81
CA THR A 17 6.58 36.55 -37.83
C THR A 17 7.11 35.10 -37.83
N ALA A 18 8.43 34.88 -37.80
CA ALA A 18 9.04 33.55 -37.82
C ALA A 18 9.62 33.11 -36.44
N LEU A 19 9.40 33.88 -35.37
CA LEU A 19 9.98 33.59 -34.05
C LEU A 19 8.94 33.30 -32.95
N SER A 20 7.68 33.00 -33.33
CA SER A 20 6.62 32.71 -32.35
C SER A 20 6.10 31.27 -32.36
N CYS A 21 6.78 30.34 -33.04
CA CYS A 21 6.37 28.90 -33.06
C CYS A 21 7.42 27.95 -32.51
N ALA A 22 8.28 28.40 -31.61
CA ALA A 22 9.25 27.49 -30.99
C ALA A 22 9.47 27.89 -29.54
N LEU A 23 8.57 27.50 -28.66
CA LEU A 23 8.82 27.39 -27.19
C LEU A 23 7.59 26.84 -26.47
N THR A 24 7.09 25.68 -26.90
CA THR A 24 6.40 24.77 -26.00
C THR A 24 7.05 23.41 -26.12
N SER A 25 8.36 23.35 -25.90
CA SER A 25 8.97 22.14 -25.40
C SER A 25 8.56 22.05 -23.94
N PHE A 26 7.38 21.51 -23.67
CA PHE A 26 7.17 20.86 -22.40
C PHE A 26 8.33 19.87 -22.27
N SER A 27 9.23 20.10 -21.34
CA SER A 27 10.02 19.04 -20.76
C SER A 27 9.01 18.10 -20.09
N ALA A 28 8.39 17.23 -20.90
CA ALA A 28 7.89 15.98 -20.39
C ALA A 28 9.14 15.32 -19.82
N GLY A 29 9.32 15.30 -18.53
CA GLY A 29 10.23 14.39 -17.85
C GLY A 29 9.96 13.05 -18.51
N ALA A 30 11.03 12.38 -19.01
CA ALA A 30 10.84 11.20 -19.85
C ALA A 30 10.03 10.16 -19.10
N GLU A 31 8.74 9.99 -19.47
CA GLU A 31 7.93 8.86 -19.00
C GLU A 31 8.73 7.57 -19.21
N GLY A 32 8.43 6.55 -18.43
CA GLY A 32 9.08 5.25 -18.58
C GLY A 32 10.01 4.88 -17.44
N ASN A 33 9.98 5.62 -16.33
CA ASN A 33 10.60 5.18 -15.09
C ASN A 33 9.54 5.10 -13.99
N ILE A 34 9.60 4.05 -13.17
CA ILE A 34 8.74 3.89 -12.01
C ILE A 34 9.49 3.18 -10.89
N SER A 35 9.53 3.78 -9.71
CA SER A 35 10.09 3.21 -8.49
C SER A 35 8.96 2.83 -7.53
N ILE A 36 8.92 1.56 -7.12
CA ILE A 36 7.86 0.97 -6.34
C ILE A 36 8.44 0.40 -5.04
N ALA A 37 7.79 0.67 -3.91
CA ALA A 37 8.15 0.04 -2.65
C ALA A 37 7.08 -0.92 -2.16
N GLN A 38 7.51 -2.07 -1.64
CA GLN A 38 6.70 -3.03 -0.90
C GLN A 38 7.32 -3.35 0.47
N GLN A 39 6.57 -4.01 1.34
CA GLN A 39 7.05 -4.57 2.59
C GLN A 39 7.13 -6.10 2.46
N PHE A 40 7.20 -6.81 3.59
CA PHE A 40 7.29 -8.26 3.63
C PHE A 40 5.91 -8.91 3.69
N GLY A 41 5.75 -10.07 3.06
CA GLY A 41 4.59 -10.95 3.21
C GLY A 41 3.75 -11.12 1.96
N ILE A 42 2.88 -12.11 2.00
CA ILE A 42 2.08 -12.55 0.84
C ILE A 42 1.00 -11.52 0.44
N GLY A 43 0.74 -10.53 1.28
CA GLY A 43 -0.12 -9.39 0.95
C GLY A 43 0.38 -8.53 -0.23
N TYR A 44 1.57 -8.85 -0.76
CA TYR A 44 2.16 -8.21 -1.94
C TYR A 44 2.21 -9.14 -3.15
N LEU A 45 1.54 -10.30 -3.11
CA LEU A 45 1.57 -11.31 -4.18
C LEU A 45 1.20 -10.74 -5.57
N ILE A 46 0.29 -9.77 -5.65
CA ILE A 46 -0.02 -9.09 -6.92
C ILE A 46 1.24 -8.44 -7.48
N LEU A 47 2.04 -7.74 -6.66
CA LEU A 47 3.30 -7.14 -7.08
C LEU A 47 4.37 -8.19 -7.43
N ASP A 48 4.40 -9.31 -6.72
CA ASP A 48 5.32 -10.41 -7.03
C ASP A 48 5.03 -11.01 -8.41
N VAL A 49 3.75 -11.17 -8.76
CA VAL A 49 3.34 -11.63 -10.10
C VAL A 49 3.64 -10.58 -11.17
N VAL A 50 3.39 -9.29 -10.88
CA VAL A 50 3.75 -8.19 -11.78
C VAL A 50 5.24 -8.21 -12.09
N ARG A 51 6.08 -8.36 -11.05
CA ARG A 51 7.54 -8.39 -11.15
C ARG A 51 8.04 -9.61 -11.90
N ASP A 52 7.57 -10.81 -11.52
CA ASP A 52 8.00 -12.08 -12.09
C ASP A 52 7.71 -12.18 -13.60
N ARG A 53 6.58 -11.62 -14.02
CA ARG A 53 6.11 -11.67 -15.41
C ARG A 53 6.40 -10.41 -16.21
N HIS A 54 7.10 -9.44 -15.63
CA HIS A 54 7.43 -8.16 -16.28
C HIS A 54 6.19 -7.46 -16.86
N LEU A 55 5.08 -7.46 -16.12
CA LEU A 55 3.79 -6.99 -16.64
C LEU A 55 3.78 -5.49 -16.90
N ILE A 56 4.48 -4.67 -16.10
CA ILE A 56 4.56 -3.22 -16.32
C ILE A 56 5.27 -2.93 -17.64
N GLU A 57 6.41 -3.60 -17.88
CA GLU A 57 7.20 -3.45 -19.12
C GLU A 57 6.40 -3.95 -20.32
N LYS A 58 5.66 -5.06 -20.16
CA LYS A 58 4.75 -5.59 -21.20
C LYS A 58 3.66 -4.59 -21.58
N GLN A 59 2.96 -4.04 -20.58
CA GLN A 59 1.90 -3.04 -20.79
C GLN A 59 2.45 -1.73 -21.35
N GLY A 60 3.64 -1.31 -20.90
CA GLY A 60 4.34 -0.15 -21.47
C GLY A 60 4.62 -0.29 -22.95
N LYS A 61 5.14 -1.45 -23.38
CA LYS A 61 5.41 -1.72 -24.80
C LYS A 61 4.16 -1.65 -25.67
N GLN A 62 3.00 -2.07 -25.16
CA GLN A 62 1.72 -1.93 -25.88
C GLN A 62 1.34 -0.46 -26.10
N GLN A 63 1.81 0.44 -25.22
CA GLN A 63 1.60 1.90 -25.33
C GLN A 63 2.76 2.63 -26.03
N GLY A 64 3.72 1.87 -26.60
CA GLY A 64 4.91 2.42 -27.26
C GLY A 64 5.93 3.03 -26.28
N LEU A 65 5.96 2.57 -25.03
CA LEU A 65 6.82 3.07 -23.97
C LEU A 65 7.71 1.94 -23.43
N ASP A 66 9.02 2.18 -23.33
CA ASP A 66 9.95 1.27 -22.67
C ASP A 66 10.08 1.70 -21.20
N ILE A 67 9.47 0.91 -20.30
CA ILE A 67 9.39 1.23 -18.87
C ILE A 67 10.52 0.51 -18.12
N LYS A 68 11.24 1.28 -17.29
CA LYS A 68 12.21 0.76 -16.31
C LYS A 68 11.58 0.76 -14.94
N VAL A 69 11.55 -0.40 -14.29
CA VAL A 69 10.95 -0.57 -12.97
C VAL A 69 12.04 -0.77 -11.93
N GLU A 70 12.01 0.06 -10.90
CA GLU A 70 12.85 -0.11 -9.71
C GLU A 70 12.01 -0.65 -8.55
N TRP A 71 12.43 -1.78 -7.98
CA TRP A 71 11.77 -2.44 -6.87
C TRP A 71 12.52 -2.22 -5.56
N ASN A 72 11.82 -1.71 -4.56
CA ASN A 72 12.37 -1.41 -3.24
C ASN A 72 11.61 -2.19 -2.16
N THR A 73 12.33 -2.74 -1.18
CA THR A 73 11.72 -3.34 0.01
C THR A 73 12.04 -2.47 1.21
N LEU A 74 11.02 -1.88 1.83
CA LEU A 74 11.16 -1.02 3.00
C LEU A 74 10.35 -1.57 4.17
N SER A 75 10.87 -1.40 5.37
CA SER A 75 10.24 -1.90 6.58
C SER A 75 9.30 -0.86 7.17
N GLY A 76 8.00 -1.16 7.16
CA GLY A 76 6.97 -0.34 7.79
C GLY A 76 6.52 0.90 7.00
N ALA A 77 5.27 1.29 7.26
CA ALA A 77 4.61 2.37 6.51
C ALA A 77 5.26 3.76 6.70
N THR A 78 5.96 4.00 7.81
CA THR A 78 6.61 5.29 8.07
C THR A 78 7.69 5.56 7.04
N ALA A 79 8.64 4.63 6.86
CA ALA A 79 9.74 4.78 5.89
C ALA A 79 9.22 4.90 4.45
N ILE A 80 8.19 4.12 4.10
CA ILE A 80 7.56 4.17 2.77
C ILE A 80 6.92 5.54 2.52
N ASN A 81 6.17 6.08 3.50
CA ASN A 81 5.53 7.38 3.36
C ASN A 81 6.55 8.52 3.25
N GLU A 82 7.64 8.47 4.03
CA GLU A 82 8.73 9.45 3.94
C GLU A 82 9.41 9.41 2.56
N ALA A 83 9.68 8.22 2.03
CA ALA A 83 10.26 8.05 0.71
C ALA A 83 9.34 8.57 -0.41
N LEU A 84 8.03 8.30 -0.35
CA LEU A 84 7.05 8.85 -1.30
C LEU A 84 7.00 10.38 -1.24
N LEU A 85 6.88 10.95 -0.04
CA LEU A 85 6.72 12.38 0.15
C LEU A 85 7.98 13.18 -0.18
N SER A 86 9.15 12.58 -0.08
CA SER A 86 10.43 13.17 -0.51
C SER A 86 10.69 13.03 -2.02
N GLY A 87 9.90 12.23 -2.74
CA GLY A 87 10.10 11.93 -4.15
C GLY A 87 11.18 10.87 -4.41
N ALA A 88 11.61 10.12 -3.39
CA ALA A 88 12.51 8.98 -3.56
C ALA A 88 11.78 7.72 -4.08
N LEU A 89 10.45 7.73 -4.05
CA LEU A 89 9.59 6.69 -4.62
C LEU A 89 8.47 7.35 -5.42
N ASP A 90 8.05 6.67 -6.49
CA ASP A 90 6.87 7.05 -7.27
C ASP A 90 5.61 6.39 -6.74
N VAL A 91 5.70 5.13 -6.33
CA VAL A 91 4.58 4.35 -5.82
C VAL A 91 4.94 3.74 -4.47
N ALA A 92 4.11 4.03 -3.49
CA ALA A 92 4.15 3.46 -2.16
C ALA A 92 3.15 2.32 -2.02
N SER A 93 3.44 1.35 -1.14
CA SER A 93 2.47 0.35 -0.72
C SER A 93 2.47 0.17 0.79
N ALA A 94 1.31 0.31 1.38
CA ALA A 94 1.11 0.07 2.82
C ALA A 94 -0.37 -0.25 3.10
N GLY A 95 -0.68 -0.53 4.35
CA GLY A 95 -2.07 -0.72 4.78
C GLY A 95 -2.95 0.52 4.54
N VAL A 96 -4.26 0.31 4.51
CA VAL A 96 -5.25 1.39 4.28
C VAL A 96 -5.07 2.58 5.24
N PRO A 97 -4.90 2.43 6.56
CA PRO A 97 -4.79 3.57 7.47
C PRO A 97 -3.58 4.49 7.25
N PRO A 98 -2.35 3.99 6.98
CA PRO A 98 -1.24 4.83 6.57
C PRO A 98 -1.52 5.67 5.32
N MET A 99 -2.12 5.07 4.29
CA MET A 99 -2.52 5.78 3.07
C MET A 99 -3.53 6.89 3.37
N LEU A 100 -4.61 6.59 4.13
CA LEU A 100 -5.62 7.58 4.53
C LEU A 100 -5.00 8.75 5.31
N THR A 101 -4.01 8.47 6.17
CA THR A 101 -3.31 9.50 6.93
C THR A 101 -2.49 10.42 6.01
N VAL A 102 -1.83 9.86 4.98
CA VAL A 102 -1.07 10.65 4.01
C VAL A 102 -2.02 11.42 3.09
N TRP A 103 -3.12 10.81 2.63
CA TRP A 103 -4.17 11.50 1.89
C TRP A 103 -4.65 12.76 2.64
N ASP A 104 -5.00 12.61 3.93
CA ASP A 104 -5.49 13.73 4.75
C ASP A 104 -4.46 14.86 4.89
N ARG A 105 -3.18 14.52 5.10
CA ARG A 105 -2.09 15.47 5.30
C ARG A 105 -1.63 16.17 4.03
N THR A 106 -1.84 15.58 2.87
CA THR A 106 -1.33 16.09 1.60
C THR A 106 -2.36 16.86 0.77
N ARG A 107 -3.58 17.01 1.27
CA ARG A 107 -4.66 17.77 0.61
C ARG A 107 -4.21 19.19 0.27
N GLY A 108 -4.49 19.60 -0.97
CA GLY A 108 -4.09 20.91 -1.48
C GLY A 108 -2.58 21.10 -1.71
N ARG A 109 -1.80 20.01 -1.63
CA ARG A 109 -0.35 20.00 -1.87
C ARG A 109 0.01 18.87 -2.84
N GLN A 110 0.49 17.73 -2.31
CA GLN A 110 0.85 16.55 -3.13
C GLN A 110 -0.36 15.72 -3.54
N ASN A 111 -1.51 15.88 -2.86
CA ASN A 111 -2.78 15.20 -3.12
C ASN A 111 -2.60 13.69 -3.37
N VAL A 112 -1.98 13.03 -2.41
CA VAL A 112 -1.75 11.58 -2.49
C VAL A 112 -3.10 10.85 -2.51
N LYS A 113 -3.25 9.91 -3.45
CA LYS A 113 -4.41 9.02 -3.55
C LYS A 113 -3.97 7.59 -3.80
N ALA A 114 -4.84 6.65 -3.45
CA ALA A 114 -4.64 5.26 -3.77
C ALA A 114 -4.88 4.98 -5.26
N ILE A 115 -4.14 4.01 -5.77
CA ILE A 115 -4.22 3.50 -7.14
C ILE A 115 -5.17 2.31 -7.16
N ALA A 116 -4.91 1.32 -6.29
CA ALA A 116 -5.63 0.05 -6.23
C ALA A 116 -5.45 -0.63 -4.87
N SER A 117 -6.32 -1.59 -4.57
CA SER A 117 -6.11 -2.58 -3.51
C SER A 117 -5.07 -3.62 -3.94
N LEU A 118 -4.44 -4.28 -2.98
CA LEU A 118 -3.66 -5.51 -3.18
C LEU A 118 -4.38 -6.75 -2.62
N GLY A 119 -5.64 -6.57 -2.21
CA GLY A 119 -6.50 -7.63 -1.73
C GLY A 119 -6.95 -7.49 -0.30
N SER A 120 -7.89 -8.34 0.07
CA SER A 120 -8.46 -8.46 1.41
C SER A 120 -7.90 -9.70 2.09
N MET A 121 -7.45 -9.57 3.32
CA MET A 121 -6.97 -10.69 4.14
C MET A 121 -7.02 -10.36 5.63
N PRO A 122 -7.36 -11.33 6.48
CA PRO A 122 -7.37 -11.12 7.93
C PRO A 122 -5.95 -10.98 8.46
N ASN A 123 -5.76 -10.05 9.37
CA ASN A 123 -4.54 -9.91 10.17
C ASN A 123 -4.86 -10.33 11.61
N TYR A 124 -4.01 -11.16 12.21
CA TYR A 124 -4.25 -11.71 13.54
C TYR A 124 -3.31 -11.12 14.58
N LEU A 125 -3.87 -10.65 15.69
CA LEU A 125 -3.09 -10.45 16.89
C LEU A 125 -2.91 -11.81 17.56
N LEU A 126 -1.65 -12.23 17.67
CA LEU A 126 -1.23 -13.50 18.24
C LEU A 126 -0.53 -13.26 19.57
N SER A 127 -0.64 -14.22 20.50
CA SER A 127 0.12 -14.22 21.74
C SER A 127 0.72 -15.61 22.03
N ASN A 128 1.91 -15.60 22.64
CA ASN A 128 2.52 -16.79 23.24
C ASN A 128 2.34 -16.83 24.79
N ASN A 129 1.70 -15.80 25.34
CA ASN A 129 1.36 -15.76 26.78
C ASN A 129 0.03 -16.50 27.01
N PRO A 130 0.02 -17.67 27.67
CA PRO A 130 -1.20 -18.47 27.84
C PRO A 130 -2.29 -17.78 28.70
N SER A 131 -1.93 -16.73 29.45
CA SER A 131 -2.88 -15.96 30.27
C SER A 131 -3.63 -14.90 29.47
N VAL A 132 -3.16 -14.53 28.26
CA VAL A 132 -3.77 -13.52 27.38
C VAL A 132 -4.71 -14.23 26.42
N LYS A 133 -6.03 -14.07 26.58
CA LYS A 133 -7.06 -14.64 25.69
C LYS A 133 -7.75 -13.58 24.84
N THR A 134 -7.75 -12.35 25.32
CA THR A 134 -8.31 -11.18 24.66
C THR A 134 -7.36 -10.01 24.83
N ILE A 135 -7.60 -8.91 24.12
CA ILE A 135 -6.78 -7.68 24.32
C ILE A 135 -6.98 -7.10 25.73
N GLY A 136 -8.09 -7.42 26.41
CA GLY A 136 -8.36 -7.00 27.79
C GLY A 136 -7.40 -7.62 28.82
N ASP A 137 -6.79 -8.74 28.50
CA ASP A 137 -5.85 -9.46 29.38
C ASP A 137 -4.40 -8.94 29.26
N LEU A 138 -4.13 -8.06 28.25
CA LEU A 138 -2.81 -7.46 28.03
C LEU A 138 -2.47 -6.50 29.18
N THR A 139 -1.24 -6.58 29.65
CA THR A 139 -0.69 -5.79 30.77
C THR A 139 0.54 -5.01 30.34
N GLU A 140 1.09 -4.20 31.22
CA GLU A 140 2.36 -3.47 30.98
C GLU A 140 3.58 -4.39 30.85
N LYS A 141 3.45 -5.66 31.22
CA LYS A 141 4.50 -6.69 31.07
C LYS A 141 4.56 -7.25 29.66
N ASP A 142 3.49 -7.09 28.89
CA ASP A 142 3.41 -7.56 27.51
C ASP A 142 4.08 -6.59 26.55
N ARG A 143 4.56 -7.09 25.42
CA ARG A 143 5.07 -6.28 24.30
C ARG A 143 4.43 -6.78 23.02
N ILE A 144 3.76 -5.87 22.32
CA ILE A 144 3.08 -6.14 21.05
C ILE A 144 3.97 -5.68 19.91
N ALA A 145 4.54 -6.60 19.15
CA ALA A 145 5.28 -6.26 17.93
C ALA A 145 4.31 -5.93 16.78
N VAL A 146 4.59 -4.84 16.07
CA VAL A 146 3.88 -4.37 14.87
C VAL A 146 4.87 -3.72 13.90
N PRO A 147 4.67 -3.71 12.56
CA PRO A 147 5.61 -3.10 11.63
C PRO A 147 5.81 -1.59 11.79
N ALA A 148 4.77 -0.88 12.22
CA ALA A 148 4.82 0.57 12.46
C ALA A 148 3.91 0.93 13.64
N ALA A 149 4.50 1.03 14.83
CA ALA A 149 3.77 1.34 16.05
C ALA A 149 3.07 2.70 15.96
N GLY A 150 1.81 2.74 16.40
CA GLY A 150 0.97 3.93 16.45
C GLY A 150 0.43 4.42 15.09
N VAL A 151 0.93 3.94 13.93
CA VAL A 151 0.54 4.46 12.61
C VAL A 151 0.21 3.40 11.57
N GLY A 152 0.75 2.17 11.70
CA GLY A 152 0.53 1.08 10.76
C GLY A 152 -0.88 0.51 10.81
N TYR A 153 -1.21 -0.36 9.85
CA TYR A 153 -2.50 -1.06 9.77
C TYR A 153 -2.84 -1.77 11.09
N GLN A 154 -1.91 -2.55 11.61
CA GLN A 154 -2.08 -3.34 12.82
C GLN A 154 -2.32 -2.45 14.05
N SER A 155 -1.51 -1.39 14.20
CA SER A 155 -1.68 -0.44 15.31
C SER A 155 -3.03 0.28 15.25
N ARG A 156 -3.45 0.73 14.07
CA ARG A 156 -4.74 1.42 13.90
C ARG A 156 -5.91 0.46 14.12
N THR A 157 -5.81 -0.79 13.68
CA THR A 157 -6.82 -1.82 13.96
C THR A 157 -6.94 -2.07 15.45
N LEU A 158 -5.80 -2.20 16.17
CA LEU A 158 -5.79 -2.36 17.62
C LEU A 158 -6.40 -1.14 18.32
N GLN A 159 -6.07 0.07 17.87
CA GLN A 159 -6.66 1.31 18.43
C GLN A 159 -8.17 1.39 18.23
N ILE A 160 -8.70 0.94 17.08
CA ILE A 160 -10.15 0.88 16.83
C ILE A 160 -10.82 -0.07 17.80
N GLU A 161 -10.28 -1.28 17.99
CA GLU A 161 -10.83 -2.24 18.95
C GLU A 161 -10.70 -1.74 20.41
N THR A 162 -9.58 -1.09 20.74
CA THR A 162 -9.37 -0.48 22.05
C THR A 162 -10.42 0.59 22.34
N ALA A 163 -10.71 1.47 21.37
CA ALA A 163 -11.75 2.48 21.51
C ALA A 163 -13.15 1.88 21.73
N LYS A 164 -13.45 0.77 21.06
CA LYS A 164 -14.72 0.05 21.24
C LYS A 164 -14.88 -0.51 22.65
N LEU A 165 -13.79 -1.00 23.25
CA LEU A 165 -13.82 -1.63 24.58
C LEU A 165 -13.68 -0.62 25.74
N TYR A 166 -12.91 0.44 25.57
CA TYR A 166 -12.52 1.35 26.67
C TYR A 166 -12.95 2.80 26.44
N GLY A 167 -13.58 3.12 25.32
CA GLY A 167 -13.95 4.50 24.96
C GLY A 167 -12.94 5.17 24.03
N ALA A 168 -13.41 6.19 23.32
CA ALA A 168 -12.62 6.88 22.31
C ALA A 168 -11.43 7.65 22.90
N GLU A 169 -11.51 8.11 24.13
CA GLU A 169 -10.43 8.80 24.86
C GLU A 169 -9.26 7.87 25.20
N ASP A 170 -9.52 6.57 25.34
CA ASP A 170 -8.53 5.56 25.72
C ASP A 170 -8.00 4.72 24.54
N PHE A 171 -8.30 5.12 23.29
CA PHE A 171 -7.95 4.34 22.11
C PHE A 171 -6.45 4.02 21.97
N LYS A 172 -5.56 4.80 22.58
CA LYS A 172 -4.10 4.62 22.60
C LYS A 172 -3.57 3.78 23.75
N ARG A 173 -4.45 3.16 24.53
CA ARG A 173 -4.10 2.41 25.75
C ARG A 173 -2.92 1.45 25.57
N PHE A 174 -2.88 0.74 24.45
CA PHE A 174 -1.84 -0.25 24.15
C PHE A 174 -0.65 0.30 23.35
N ASP A 175 -0.64 1.59 22.99
CA ASP A 175 0.49 2.17 22.24
C ASP A 175 1.80 2.10 23.04
N LYS A 176 1.73 2.27 24.38
CA LYS A 176 2.89 2.24 25.29
C LYS A 176 3.58 0.86 25.37
N ILE A 177 2.87 -0.22 25.05
CA ILE A 177 3.40 -1.58 25.02
C ILE A 177 3.61 -2.09 23.58
N SER A 178 3.34 -1.27 22.57
CA SER A 178 3.53 -1.58 21.17
C SER A 178 4.94 -1.15 20.71
N VAL A 179 5.64 -2.03 20.01
CA VAL A 179 6.99 -1.79 19.51
C VAL A 179 7.06 -2.02 18.00
N SER A 180 7.83 -1.18 17.30
CA SER A 180 8.04 -1.35 15.86
C SER A 180 9.06 -2.45 15.61
N LEU A 181 8.62 -3.51 14.92
CA LEU A 181 9.46 -4.64 14.53
C LEU A 181 8.92 -5.23 13.23
N PRO A 182 9.77 -5.48 12.21
CA PRO A 182 9.33 -6.11 10.96
C PRO A 182 8.69 -7.47 11.19
N HIS A 183 7.72 -7.83 10.36
CA HIS A 183 6.99 -9.10 10.51
C HIS A 183 7.88 -10.34 10.61
N PRO A 184 8.96 -10.51 9.79
CA PRO A 184 9.86 -11.66 9.92
C PRO A 184 10.48 -11.77 11.31
N ASP A 185 11.01 -10.65 11.84
CA ASP A 185 11.69 -10.61 13.14
C ASP A 185 10.70 -10.79 14.29
N ALA A 186 9.52 -10.13 14.19
CA ALA A 186 8.45 -10.25 15.17
C ALA A 186 7.91 -11.69 15.27
N SER A 187 7.72 -12.35 14.12
CA SER A 187 7.28 -13.76 14.06
C SER A 187 8.32 -14.69 14.67
N ALA A 188 9.60 -14.50 14.32
CA ALA A 188 10.68 -15.30 14.87
C ALA A 188 10.78 -15.15 16.40
N ALA A 189 10.69 -13.91 16.92
CA ALA A 189 10.73 -13.63 18.35
C ALA A 189 9.54 -14.26 19.09
N LEU A 190 8.32 -14.16 18.55
CA LEU A 190 7.12 -14.74 19.13
C LEU A 190 7.19 -16.26 19.18
N ILE A 191 7.65 -16.91 18.09
CA ILE A 191 7.76 -18.37 17.96
C ILE A 191 8.84 -18.92 18.89
N ALA A 192 9.99 -18.26 18.96
CA ALA A 192 11.08 -18.70 19.81
C ALA A 192 10.73 -18.63 21.30
N GLY A 193 9.90 -17.66 21.70
CA GLY A 193 9.60 -17.40 23.11
C GLY A 193 10.83 -16.87 23.87
N GLY A 194 10.67 -16.57 25.14
CA GLY A 194 11.76 -16.12 26.02
C GLY A 194 12.30 -14.72 25.70
N SER A 195 11.77 -14.02 24.70
CA SER A 195 12.03 -12.61 24.41
C SER A 195 11.01 -11.72 25.13
N GLU A 196 11.22 -10.40 25.09
CA GLU A 196 10.22 -9.44 25.59
C GLU A 196 8.93 -9.45 24.77
N ILE A 197 8.96 -9.91 23.50
CA ILE A 197 7.80 -9.96 22.61
C ILE A 197 6.89 -11.10 23.04
N SER A 198 5.74 -10.76 23.62
CA SER A 198 4.68 -11.70 24.04
C SER A 198 3.49 -11.72 23.10
N ALA A 199 3.39 -10.73 22.19
CA ALA A 199 2.33 -10.65 21.20
C ALA A 199 2.86 -10.07 19.89
N HIS A 200 2.21 -10.46 18.77
CA HIS A 200 2.52 -9.94 17.44
C HIS A 200 1.23 -9.73 16.67
N PHE A 201 0.92 -8.50 16.30
CA PHE A 201 -0.16 -8.28 15.35
C PHE A 201 0.38 -8.51 13.96
N SER A 202 0.17 -9.70 13.49
CA SER A 202 0.81 -10.32 12.34
C SER A 202 0.00 -10.14 11.06
N SER A 203 0.54 -10.65 9.97
CA SER A 203 -0.13 -10.78 8.67
C SER A 203 0.29 -12.10 8.01
N PRO A 204 -0.43 -12.58 6.96
CA PRO A 204 0.03 -13.71 6.16
C PRO A 204 1.39 -13.41 5.48
N PRO A 205 2.33 -14.36 5.42
CA PRO A 205 2.23 -15.75 5.86
C PRO A 205 2.62 -15.94 7.34
N PHE A 206 3.15 -14.91 8.01
CA PHE A 206 3.80 -14.98 9.33
C PHE A 206 2.84 -15.46 10.43
N GLN A 207 1.57 -15.05 10.37
CA GLN A 207 0.55 -15.52 11.33
C GLN A 207 0.25 -17.02 11.21
N TYR A 208 0.24 -17.55 9.99
CA TYR A 208 0.03 -18.97 9.76
C TYR A 208 1.21 -19.79 10.26
N GLN A 209 2.44 -19.33 9.95
CA GLN A 209 3.66 -19.95 10.47
C GLN A 209 3.70 -19.94 12.00
N ALA A 210 3.35 -18.82 12.62
CA ALA A 210 3.36 -18.70 14.08
C ALA A 210 2.33 -19.63 14.74
N LEU A 211 1.16 -19.82 14.13
CA LEU A 211 0.10 -20.68 14.63
C LEU A 211 0.42 -22.19 14.52
N GLU A 212 1.45 -22.60 13.77
CA GLU A 212 1.96 -23.97 13.82
C GLU A 212 2.65 -24.30 15.17
N ASN A 213 3.06 -23.26 15.91
CA ASN A 213 3.59 -23.43 17.27
C ASN A 213 2.44 -23.53 18.29
N LYS A 214 2.36 -24.64 19.02
CA LYS A 214 1.30 -24.94 20.01
C LYS A 214 1.19 -23.91 21.14
N ASN A 215 2.25 -23.15 21.39
CA ASN A 215 2.27 -22.11 22.43
C ASN A 215 1.76 -20.75 21.91
N VAL A 216 1.49 -20.62 20.61
CA VAL A 216 0.97 -19.38 20.01
C VAL A 216 -0.50 -19.55 19.69
N HIS A 217 -1.30 -18.55 20.02
CA HIS A 217 -2.73 -18.54 19.74
C HIS A 217 -3.22 -17.17 19.30
N LYS A 218 -4.34 -17.15 18.58
CA LYS A 218 -5.00 -15.93 18.11
C LYS A 218 -5.86 -15.34 19.23
N ILE A 219 -5.76 -14.01 19.41
CA ILE A 219 -6.56 -13.27 20.39
C ILE A 219 -7.46 -12.20 19.74
N LEU A 220 -7.17 -11.80 18.48
CA LEU A 220 -7.99 -10.84 17.72
C LEU A 220 -7.81 -11.08 16.22
N SER A 221 -8.86 -10.82 15.45
CA SER A 221 -8.80 -10.72 13.98
C SER A 221 -9.19 -9.31 13.52
N SER A 222 -8.48 -8.78 12.51
CA SER A 222 -8.84 -7.50 11.91
C SER A 222 -10.24 -7.52 11.28
N TYR A 223 -10.69 -8.66 10.78
CA TYR A 223 -12.04 -8.82 10.22
C TYR A 223 -13.12 -8.66 11.29
N ASP A 224 -12.89 -9.15 12.51
CA ASP A 224 -13.84 -8.96 13.62
C ASP A 224 -13.95 -7.48 14.00
N VAL A 225 -12.83 -6.74 13.97
CA VAL A 225 -12.78 -5.30 14.27
C VAL A 225 -13.52 -4.47 13.22
N LEU A 226 -13.38 -4.86 11.94
CA LEU A 226 -13.92 -4.11 10.80
C LEU A 226 -15.29 -4.59 10.33
N GLY A 227 -15.79 -5.71 10.88
CA GLY A 227 -17.10 -6.28 10.56
C GLY A 227 -17.11 -7.13 9.29
N GLY A 228 -15.97 -7.72 8.90
CA GLY A 228 -15.82 -8.64 7.78
C GLY A 228 -14.57 -8.42 6.94
N PRO A 229 -14.50 -9.07 5.77
CA PRO A 229 -13.40 -8.91 4.82
C PRO A 229 -13.12 -7.44 4.51
N ALA A 230 -11.84 -7.08 4.50
CA ALA A 230 -11.41 -5.70 4.28
C ALA A 230 -10.03 -5.66 3.62
N THR A 231 -9.84 -4.70 2.75
CA THR A 231 -8.54 -4.44 2.12
C THR A 231 -7.46 -4.24 3.18
N PHE A 232 -6.38 -4.99 3.05
CA PHE A 232 -5.21 -4.85 3.91
C PHE A 232 -4.27 -3.79 3.36
N ASN A 233 -3.63 -4.05 2.22
CA ASN A 233 -2.69 -3.14 1.60
C ASN A 233 -3.29 -2.46 0.37
N VAL A 234 -2.85 -1.24 0.14
CA VAL A 234 -3.14 -0.43 -1.04
C VAL A 234 -1.86 0.12 -1.64
N LEU A 235 -1.90 0.36 -2.93
CA LEU A 235 -0.91 1.13 -3.67
C LEU A 235 -1.37 2.58 -3.75
N TYR A 236 -0.46 3.53 -3.60
CA TYR A 236 -0.78 4.95 -3.64
C TYR A 236 0.38 5.78 -4.17
N THR A 237 0.05 6.92 -4.77
CA THR A 237 1.03 7.84 -5.36
C THR A 237 0.58 9.29 -5.21
N THR A 238 1.43 10.23 -5.59
CA THR A 238 1.12 11.66 -5.64
C THR A 238 0.33 12.01 -6.90
N GLN A 239 -0.49 13.06 -6.83
CA GLN A 239 -1.16 13.62 -8.02
C GLN A 239 -0.13 13.99 -9.10
N LYS A 240 1.03 14.49 -8.71
CA LYS A 240 2.09 14.86 -9.65
C LYS A 240 2.54 13.67 -10.49
N PHE A 241 2.87 12.53 -9.86
CA PHE A 241 3.31 11.34 -10.61
C PHE A 241 2.22 10.86 -11.56
N HIS A 242 0.97 10.80 -11.09
CA HIS A 242 -0.19 10.40 -11.89
C HIS A 242 -0.34 11.29 -13.14
N ASP A 243 -0.29 12.62 -12.99
CA ASP A 243 -0.58 13.57 -14.07
C ASP A 243 0.60 13.76 -15.04
N GLU A 244 1.83 13.65 -14.55
CA GLU A 244 3.03 13.84 -15.37
C GLU A 244 3.48 12.52 -16.08
N ASN A 245 2.96 11.35 -15.67
CA ASN A 245 3.34 10.05 -16.21
C ASN A 245 2.12 9.19 -16.61
N PRO A 246 1.16 9.71 -17.40
CA PRO A 246 -0.13 9.05 -17.64
C PRO A 246 0.00 7.67 -18.29
N LYS A 247 0.96 7.46 -19.19
CA LYS A 247 1.18 6.15 -19.84
C LYS A 247 1.84 5.16 -18.89
N THR A 248 2.85 5.61 -18.12
CA THR A 248 3.51 4.78 -17.11
C THR A 248 2.52 4.36 -16.03
N TYR A 249 1.70 5.30 -15.55
CA TYR A 249 0.63 5.04 -14.59
C TYR A 249 -0.40 4.03 -15.15
N ARG A 250 -0.86 4.24 -16.37
CA ARG A 250 -1.81 3.33 -17.03
C ARG A 250 -1.24 1.93 -17.20
N ALA A 251 0.01 1.82 -17.66
CA ALA A 251 0.68 0.53 -17.81
C ALA A 251 0.82 -0.19 -16.46
N PHE A 252 1.12 0.55 -15.39
CA PHE A 252 1.16 0.00 -14.04
C PHE A 252 -0.21 -0.49 -13.57
N TYR A 253 -1.26 0.32 -13.72
CA TYR A 253 -2.62 -0.06 -13.35
C TYR A 253 -3.10 -1.32 -14.10
N ASP A 254 -2.88 -1.37 -15.43
CA ASP A 254 -3.25 -2.52 -16.26
C ASP A 254 -2.46 -3.79 -15.86
N ALA A 255 -1.18 -3.63 -15.49
CA ALA A 255 -0.37 -4.73 -14.97
C ALA A 255 -0.90 -5.30 -13.66
N LEU A 256 -1.41 -4.46 -12.75
CA LEU A 256 -2.04 -4.91 -11.50
C LEU A 256 -3.33 -5.69 -11.77
N ALA A 257 -4.16 -5.19 -12.67
CA ALA A 257 -5.40 -5.86 -13.05
C ALA A 257 -5.12 -7.23 -13.70
N GLU A 258 -4.14 -7.30 -14.62
CA GLU A 258 -3.72 -8.56 -15.23
C GLU A 258 -3.16 -9.54 -14.19
N ALA A 259 -2.33 -9.08 -13.24
CA ALA A 259 -1.77 -9.92 -12.19
C ALA A 259 -2.86 -10.52 -11.28
N ALA A 260 -3.87 -9.73 -10.91
CA ALA A 260 -4.99 -10.21 -10.11
C ALA A 260 -5.76 -11.34 -10.82
N GLU A 261 -6.02 -11.20 -12.13
CA GLU A 261 -6.67 -12.25 -12.93
C GLU A 261 -5.79 -13.51 -13.07
N ILE A 262 -4.46 -13.34 -13.20
CA ILE A 262 -3.52 -14.47 -13.22
C ILE A 262 -3.58 -15.26 -11.91
N ILE A 263 -3.57 -14.57 -10.76
CA ILE A 263 -3.66 -15.23 -9.43
C ILE A 263 -4.99 -15.95 -9.29
N LYS A 264 -6.08 -15.31 -9.70
CA LYS A 264 -7.43 -15.89 -9.62
C LYS A 264 -7.56 -17.14 -10.49
N ALA A 265 -6.94 -17.16 -11.66
CA ALA A 265 -6.97 -18.28 -12.59
C ALA A 265 -6.18 -19.49 -12.07
N ASP A 266 -5.04 -19.27 -11.39
CA ASP A 266 -4.18 -20.34 -10.87
C ASP A 266 -3.49 -19.92 -9.57
N LYS A 267 -4.18 -20.13 -8.45
CA LYS A 267 -3.67 -19.85 -7.11
C LYS A 267 -2.44 -20.68 -6.75
N ALA A 268 -2.33 -21.90 -7.28
CA ALA A 268 -1.18 -22.77 -7.02
C ALA A 268 0.09 -22.23 -7.68
N ALA A 269 0.02 -21.84 -8.97
CA ALA A 269 1.14 -21.20 -9.66
C ALA A 269 1.51 -19.84 -9.04
N ALA A 270 0.53 -19.10 -8.51
CA ALA A 270 0.77 -17.86 -7.78
C ALA A 270 1.55 -18.10 -6.47
N ALA A 271 1.23 -19.17 -5.74
CA ALA A 271 1.99 -19.56 -4.54
C ALA A 271 3.46 -19.89 -4.87
N GLU A 272 3.71 -20.60 -5.98
CA GLU A 272 5.08 -20.85 -6.47
C GLU A 272 5.81 -19.56 -6.85
N THR A 273 5.10 -18.60 -7.46
CA THR A 273 5.65 -17.28 -7.80
C THR A 273 6.10 -16.55 -6.53
N TYR A 274 5.28 -16.51 -5.47
CA TYR A 274 5.68 -15.93 -4.19
C TYR A 274 6.97 -16.56 -3.64
N ILE A 275 7.05 -17.91 -3.63
CA ILE A 275 8.22 -18.62 -3.12
C ILE A 275 9.48 -18.22 -3.90
N ARG A 276 9.38 -18.16 -5.22
CA ARG A 276 10.49 -17.82 -6.11
C ARG A 276 10.95 -16.37 -5.97
N VAL A 277 10.02 -15.42 -6.02
CA VAL A 277 10.30 -13.97 -6.01
C VAL A 277 10.83 -13.53 -4.65
N GLU A 278 10.17 -13.95 -3.58
CA GLU A 278 10.53 -13.60 -2.21
C GLU A 278 11.64 -14.51 -1.63
N LYS A 279 12.10 -15.51 -2.38
CA LYS A 279 13.07 -16.52 -1.92
C LYS A 279 12.66 -17.14 -0.58
N SER A 280 11.36 -17.37 -0.44
CA SER A 280 10.74 -17.83 0.79
C SER A 280 11.26 -19.22 1.15
N ARG A 281 11.55 -19.42 2.46
CA ARG A 281 11.94 -20.72 3.03
C ARG A 281 10.78 -21.43 3.71
N LEU A 282 9.56 -20.91 3.56
CA LEU A 282 8.36 -21.56 4.09
C LEU A 282 8.07 -22.84 3.33
N ASP A 283 7.42 -23.78 4.00
CA ASP A 283 6.91 -24.99 3.37
C ASP A 283 5.99 -24.60 2.19
N PRO A 284 6.24 -25.07 0.96
CA PRO A 284 5.39 -24.81 -0.19
C PRO A 284 3.93 -25.16 0.03
N ALA A 285 3.65 -26.24 0.79
CA ALA A 285 2.29 -26.64 1.13
C ALA A 285 1.59 -25.61 2.04
N LEU A 286 2.34 -24.97 2.97
CA LEU A 286 1.82 -23.88 3.79
C LEU A 286 1.50 -22.67 2.92
N VAL A 287 2.41 -22.24 2.05
CA VAL A 287 2.19 -21.10 1.16
C VAL A 287 0.97 -21.33 0.27
N LYS A 288 0.84 -22.52 -0.32
CA LYS A 288 -0.32 -22.88 -1.12
C LYS A 288 -1.62 -22.78 -0.33
N ARG A 289 -1.68 -23.35 0.88
CA ARG A 289 -2.86 -23.27 1.76
C ARG A 289 -3.25 -21.81 2.04
N ILE A 290 -2.27 -20.93 2.24
CA ILE A 290 -2.52 -19.50 2.49
C ILE A 290 -3.11 -18.81 1.25
N VAL A 291 -2.55 -19.06 0.07
CA VAL A 291 -3.06 -18.43 -1.19
C VAL A 291 -4.47 -18.95 -1.52
N GLU A 292 -4.76 -20.21 -1.17
CA GLU A 292 -6.06 -20.83 -1.41
C GLU A 292 -7.09 -20.58 -0.29
N ASP A 293 -6.68 -19.93 0.82
CA ASP A 293 -7.58 -19.64 1.95
C ASP A 293 -8.77 -18.79 1.48
N PRO A 294 -10.03 -19.19 1.76
CA PRO A 294 -11.21 -18.46 1.33
C PRO A 294 -11.38 -17.08 1.99
N GLU A 295 -10.70 -16.83 3.12
CA GLU A 295 -10.69 -15.51 3.75
C GLU A 295 -9.70 -14.53 3.08
N ILE A 296 -8.89 -15.00 2.11
CA ILE A 296 -7.90 -14.21 1.38
C ILE A 296 -8.34 -14.05 -0.07
N ASP A 297 -8.48 -12.80 -0.50
CA ASP A 297 -8.76 -12.43 -1.88
C ASP A 297 -7.71 -11.46 -2.42
N PHE A 298 -7.05 -11.84 -3.51
CA PHE A 298 -6.08 -11.01 -4.23
C PHE A 298 -6.79 -10.25 -5.34
N THR A 299 -7.25 -9.06 -5.04
CA THR A 299 -8.04 -8.21 -5.93
C THR A 299 -7.57 -6.76 -5.90
N ILE A 300 -7.71 -6.07 -7.04
CA ILE A 300 -7.46 -4.63 -7.10
C ILE A 300 -8.65 -3.81 -6.55
N THR A 301 -9.82 -4.43 -6.37
CA THR A 301 -11.04 -3.78 -5.88
C THR A 301 -10.90 -3.42 -4.39
N PRO A 302 -11.07 -2.15 -3.99
CA PRO A 302 -11.05 -1.76 -2.59
C PRO A 302 -12.28 -2.28 -1.84
N GLU A 303 -12.07 -2.83 -0.64
CA GLU A 303 -13.13 -3.35 0.20
C GLU A 303 -13.05 -2.73 1.61
N ARG A 304 -14.16 -2.19 2.11
CA ARG A 304 -14.31 -1.55 3.45
C ARG A 304 -13.27 -0.46 3.76
N THR A 305 -12.68 0.17 2.76
CA THR A 305 -11.72 1.26 2.94
C THR A 305 -12.38 2.49 3.54
N TYR A 306 -13.65 2.73 3.17
CA TYR A 306 -14.45 3.82 3.72
C TYR A 306 -14.80 3.60 5.20
N VAL A 307 -15.11 2.36 5.59
CA VAL A 307 -15.32 1.99 7.00
C VAL A 307 -14.09 2.31 7.85
N TYR A 308 -12.89 2.05 7.33
CA TYR A 308 -11.65 2.45 7.98
C TYR A 308 -11.56 3.98 8.16
N ALA A 309 -11.83 4.73 7.10
CA ALA A 309 -11.79 6.19 7.13
C ALA A 309 -12.76 6.78 8.16
N GLU A 310 -13.98 6.24 8.25
CA GLU A 310 -14.97 6.66 9.24
C GLU A 310 -14.47 6.43 10.68
N LYS A 311 -13.97 5.22 10.96
CA LYS A 311 -13.44 4.88 12.29
C LYS A 311 -12.26 5.77 12.70
N LEU A 312 -11.31 6.00 11.78
CA LEU A 312 -10.16 6.87 12.05
C LEU A 312 -10.57 8.34 12.22
N HIS A 313 -11.58 8.81 11.49
CA HIS A 313 -12.13 10.16 11.68
C HIS A 313 -12.83 10.31 13.02
N GLN A 314 -13.65 9.33 13.43
CA GLN A 314 -14.30 9.29 14.75
C GLN A 314 -13.30 9.36 15.91
N LEU A 315 -12.12 8.76 15.74
CA LEU A 315 -11.03 8.82 16.72
C LEU A 315 -10.17 10.10 16.61
N GLY A 316 -10.52 11.04 15.72
CA GLY A 316 -9.74 12.27 15.51
C GLY A 316 -8.36 12.06 14.89
N ILE A 317 -8.09 10.87 14.33
CA ILE A 317 -6.83 10.53 13.64
C ILE A 317 -6.80 11.19 12.26
N LEU A 318 -7.92 11.15 11.54
CA LEU A 318 -8.13 11.92 10.32
C LEU A 318 -8.88 13.21 10.66
N LYS A 319 -8.39 14.34 10.17
CA LYS A 319 -9.05 15.64 10.32
C LYS A 319 -10.19 15.81 9.31
N ASN A 320 -10.01 15.28 8.12
CA ASN A 320 -10.97 15.34 7.03
C ASN A 320 -11.45 13.93 6.69
N LYS A 321 -12.74 13.81 6.41
CA LYS A 321 -13.37 12.61 5.89
C LYS A 321 -13.97 12.94 4.53
N ALA A 322 -13.78 12.07 3.56
CA ALA A 322 -14.43 12.17 2.26
C ALA A 322 -15.88 11.65 2.33
N ASP A 323 -16.66 11.86 1.29
CA ASP A 323 -18.05 11.41 1.21
C ASP A 323 -18.17 9.98 0.66
N SER A 324 -17.15 9.52 -0.05
CA SER A 324 -17.10 8.19 -0.68
C SER A 324 -15.69 7.60 -0.64
N TRP A 325 -15.61 6.25 -0.71
CA TRP A 325 -14.33 5.57 -0.89
C TRP A 325 -13.59 6.04 -2.16
N LYS A 326 -14.33 6.43 -3.21
CA LYS A 326 -13.78 6.92 -4.49
C LYS A 326 -12.90 8.15 -4.33
N ASP A 327 -13.18 9.00 -3.36
CA ASP A 327 -12.41 10.22 -3.15
C ASP A 327 -10.98 9.95 -2.64
N TYR A 328 -10.75 8.79 -2.04
CA TYR A 328 -9.44 8.34 -1.59
C TYR A 328 -8.62 7.70 -2.71
N PHE A 329 -9.22 7.41 -3.86
CA PHE A 329 -8.62 6.71 -4.99
C PHE A 329 -8.58 7.58 -6.25
N PHE A 330 -7.65 7.29 -7.16
CA PHE A 330 -7.69 7.84 -8.52
C PHE A 330 -8.85 7.22 -9.31
N SER A 331 -9.27 7.92 -10.38
CA SER A 331 -10.53 7.61 -11.10
C SER A 331 -10.53 6.27 -11.83
N GLU A 332 -9.37 5.73 -12.17
CA GLU A 332 -9.22 4.50 -12.95
C GLU A 332 -9.83 3.27 -12.26
N ILE A 333 -9.95 3.29 -10.93
CA ILE A 333 -10.56 2.21 -10.15
C ILE A 333 -12.05 2.42 -9.88
N HIS A 334 -12.63 3.56 -10.24
CA HIS A 334 -14.00 3.94 -9.84
C HIS A 334 -15.11 3.08 -10.46
N ASP A 335 -14.81 2.33 -11.50
CA ASP A 335 -15.76 1.38 -12.12
C ASP A 335 -15.87 0.06 -11.34
N GLN A 336 -14.95 -0.18 -10.37
CA GLN A 336 -15.00 -1.35 -9.51
C GLN A 336 -16.08 -1.19 -8.43
N PRO A 337 -16.70 -2.31 -7.97
CA PRO A 337 -17.71 -2.30 -6.91
C PRO A 337 -17.07 -2.12 -5.51
N GLY A 338 -16.20 -1.13 -5.37
CA GLY A 338 -15.46 -0.89 -4.14
C GLY A 338 -16.30 -0.32 -2.99
N SER A 339 -15.76 -0.33 -1.77
CA SER A 339 -16.42 0.17 -0.56
C SER A 339 -15.47 0.76 0.51
#